data_eaf7e84730b7a22e11cdf4b8e4632f69
#
_entry.id   eaf7e84730b7a22e11cdf4b8e4632f69
#
_cell.length_a   1.000
_cell.length_b   1.000
_cell.length_c   1.000
_cell.angle_alpha   90.00
_cell.angle_beta   90.00
_cell.angle_gamma   90.00
#
_symmetry.space_group_name_H-M   'P 1'
#
loop_
_entity.id
_entity.type
_entity.pdbx_description
1 polymer ?
#
loop_
_entity_poly.entity_id
_entity_poly.type
_entity_poly.pdbx_seq_one_letter_code
_entity_poly.pdbx_strand_id
1 'polypeptide(L)'
;MPELPEVETVRRVLNEELSGLEIKDIDIRYPNIIEDDIDYFKNNVINKKIVGLDRLGKHLIFLFNDGAMLSHLRMEGKFFYVNPDFEINKHIHVIFHLSNGKLLCYQDVRKFGRFCYRENKELYTTPPLVNVGVDLTKNNNPNINELYKKITNKRIPIKTTLLDQSIIAGLGNIYVDEVLYESHINPNRASNLVSIGDVSNIVLNSEKIFNNAILNKGTTIRSYTSSLGVIGNYQNFLKVHTKTECPCCKSTLIRVKIGGRMTYFCEKCQR
;
A
#
# COMPACT_ATOMS: atom_id res chain seq x y z
N MET A 1 -5.59 6.54 3.06
CA MET A 1 -5.35 5.38 2.16
C MET A 1 -4.18 4.62 2.72
N PRO A 2 -4.30 3.34 2.99
CA PRO A 2 -3.15 2.52 3.36
C PRO A 2 -2.06 2.60 2.28
N GLU A 3 -0.84 2.95 2.69
CA GLU A 3 0.36 2.91 1.86
C GLU A 3 1.16 1.66 2.21
N LEU A 4 2.35 1.47 1.68
CA LEU A 4 3.10 0.22 1.88
C LEU A 4 3.25 -0.19 3.36
N PRO A 5 3.63 0.69 4.31
CA PRO A 5 3.81 0.28 5.70
C PRO A 5 2.53 -0.19 6.38
N GLU A 6 1.39 0.44 6.09
CA GLU A 6 0.09 0.03 6.62
C GLU A 6 -0.33 -1.33 6.04
N VAL A 7 -0.12 -1.54 4.73
CA VAL A 7 -0.44 -2.83 4.08
C VAL A 7 0.47 -3.95 4.61
N GLU A 8 1.75 -3.67 4.85
CA GLU A 8 2.68 -4.63 5.47
C GLU A 8 2.26 -4.99 6.90
N THR A 9 1.78 -4.02 7.66
CA THR A 9 1.25 -4.27 9.02
C THR A 9 0.04 -5.20 8.97
N VAL A 10 -0.90 -4.94 8.07
CA VAL A 10 -2.08 -5.81 7.85
C VAL A 10 -1.64 -7.21 7.41
N ARG A 11 -0.71 -7.31 6.46
CA ARG A 11 -0.16 -8.58 5.99
C ARG A 11 0.39 -9.43 7.13
N ARG A 12 1.20 -8.83 8.02
CA ARG A 12 1.80 -9.56 9.15
C ARG A 12 0.75 -10.17 10.05
N VAL A 13 -0.22 -9.36 10.50
CA VAL A 13 -1.29 -9.84 11.37
C VAL A 13 -2.14 -10.91 10.68
N LEU A 14 -2.56 -10.68 9.44
CA LEU A 14 -3.34 -11.68 8.71
C LEU A 14 -2.54 -12.97 8.45
N ASN A 15 -1.23 -12.88 8.24
CA ASN A 15 -0.39 -14.05 8.05
C ASN A 15 -0.33 -14.92 9.31
N GLU A 16 -0.22 -14.32 10.50
CA GLU A 16 -0.23 -15.03 11.79
C GLU A 16 -1.57 -15.72 12.03
N GLU A 17 -2.68 -15.04 11.72
CA GLU A 17 -4.04 -15.52 12.02
C GLU A 17 -4.56 -16.53 10.99
N LEU A 18 -4.19 -16.41 9.71
CA LEU A 18 -4.84 -17.15 8.62
C LEU A 18 -3.99 -18.29 8.05
N SER A 19 -2.67 -18.32 8.29
CA SER A 19 -1.82 -19.37 7.73
C SER A 19 -2.24 -20.75 8.23
N GLY A 20 -2.44 -21.67 7.28
CA GLY A 20 -2.90 -23.04 7.55
C GLY A 20 -4.42 -23.20 7.53
N LEU A 21 -5.22 -22.13 7.56
CA LEU A 21 -6.67 -22.20 7.46
C LEU A 21 -7.11 -22.37 6.00
N GLU A 22 -8.27 -22.99 5.83
CA GLU A 22 -8.92 -23.19 4.54
C GLU A 22 -10.13 -22.26 4.42
N ILE A 23 -10.35 -21.71 3.24
CA ILE A 23 -11.56 -20.93 2.92
C ILE A 23 -12.66 -21.91 2.53
N LYS A 24 -13.70 -22.04 3.34
CA LYS A 24 -14.80 -23.01 3.14
C LYS A 24 -15.91 -22.50 2.25
N ASP A 25 -16.17 -21.18 2.32
CA ASP A 25 -17.18 -20.52 1.50
C ASP A 25 -16.91 -19.01 1.42
N ILE A 26 -17.57 -18.32 0.47
CA ILE A 26 -17.42 -16.87 0.24
C ILE A 26 -18.78 -16.25 -0.03
N ASP A 27 -19.19 -15.29 0.82
CA ASP A 27 -20.33 -14.42 0.57
C ASP A 27 -19.85 -13.12 -0.09
N ILE A 28 -20.25 -12.89 -1.33
CA ILE A 28 -19.95 -11.66 -2.08
C ILE A 28 -21.20 -10.79 -2.09
N ARG A 29 -21.23 -9.76 -1.23
CA ARG A 29 -22.36 -8.85 -1.06
C ARG A 29 -22.31 -7.64 -2.01
N TYR A 30 -21.14 -7.37 -2.59
CA TYR A 30 -20.93 -6.33 -3.60
C TYR A 30 -20.08 -6.88 -4.74
N PRO A 31 -20.70 -7.40 -5.82
CA PRO A 31 -20.01 -8.08 -6.92
C PRO A 31 -18.89 -7.27 -7.58
N ASN A 32 -19.08 -5.96 -7.78
CA ASN A 32 -18.12 -5.11 -8.49
C ASN A 32 -16.75 -4.94 -7.78
N ILE A 33 -16.57 -5.55 -6.60
CA ILE A 33 -15.28 -5.56 -5.89
C ILE A 33 -14.38 -6.69 -6.40
N ILE A 34 -14.96 -7.70 -7.07
CA ILE A 34 -14.22 -8.78 -7.73
C ILE A 34 -13.93 -8.34 -9.17
N GLU A 35 -12.67 -8.39 -9.58
CA GLU A 35 -12.24 -8.00 -10.93
C GLU A 35 -12.38 -9.14 -11.95
N ASP A 36 -12.39 -10.39 -11.47
CA ASP A 36 -12.61 -11.59 -12.28
C ASP A 36 -14.11 -11.88 -12.41
N ASP A 37 -14.46 -12.84 -13.26
CA ASP A 37 -15.76 -13.50 -13.20
C ASP A 37 -15.97 -14.10 -11.79
N ILE A 38 -17.18 -13.96 -11.24
CA ILE A 38 -17.47 -14.33 -9.85
C ILE A 38 -17.37 -15.84 -9.64
N ASP A 39 -17.86 -16.63 -10.58
CA ASP A 39 -17.82 -18.09 -10.48
C ASP A 39 -16.38 -18.58 -10.63
N TYR A 40 -15.61 -17.97 -11.56
CA TYR A 40 -14.19 -18.23 -11.68
C TYR A 40 -13.45 -17.92 -10.37
N PHE A 41 -13.69 -16.75 -9.77
CA PHE A 41 -13.06 -16.36 -8.50
C PHE A 41 -13.42 -17.34 -7.39
N LYS A 42 -14.71 -17.65 -7.20
CA LYS A 42 -15.18 -18.58 -6.17
C LYS A 42 -14.59 -19.98 -6.34
N ASN A 43 -14.61 -20.52 -7.56
CA ASN A 43 -14.10 -21.87 -7.86
C ASN A 43 -12.59 -22.01 -7.58
N ASN A 44 -11.83 -20.91 -7.68
CA ASN A 44 -10.39 -20.91 -7.45
C ASN A 44 -9.99 -20.48 -6.02
N VAL A 45 -10.92 -20.03 -5.19
CA VAL A 45 -10.62 -19.58 -3.81
C VAL A 45 -11.28 -20.49 -2.77
N ILE A 46 -12.48 -21.01 -3.02
CA ILE A 46 -13.18 -21.93 -2.11
C ILE A 46 -12.42 -23.27 -2.05
N ASN A 47 -12.36 -23.85 -0.86
CA ASN A 47 -11.60 -25.05 -0.50
C ASN A 47 -10.08 -24.92 -0.67
N LYS A 48 -9.55 -23.69 -0.81
CA LYS A 48 -8.11 -23.46 -0.82
C LYS A 48 -7.58 -23.23 0.57
N LYS A 49 -6.43 -23.86 0.86
CA LYS A 49 -5.67 -23.63 2.09
C LYS A 49 -4.76 -22.41 1.90
N ILE A 50 -4.85 -21.44 2.79
CA ILE A 50 -3.94 -20.30 2.86
C ILE A 50 -2.61 -20.80 3.40
N VAL A 51 -1.57 -20.85 2.54
CA VAL A 51 -0.23 -21.29 2.95
C VAL A 51 0.59 -20.17 3.56
N GLY A 52 0.16 -18.93 3.34
CA GLY A 52 0.76 -17.73 3.91
C GLY A 52 0.27 -16.48 3.18
N LEU A 53 0.71 -15.32 3.65
CA LEU A 53 0.45 -14.04 3.00
C LEU A 53 1.76 -13.34 2.63
N ASP A 54 1.79 -12.80 1.41
CA ASP A 54 2.84 -11.91 0.93
C ASP A 54 2.27 -10.55 0.54
N ARG A 55 3.11 -9.64 0.10
CA ARG A 55 2.77 -8.29 -0.35
C ARG A 55 3.68 -7.85 -1.48
N LEU A 56 3.14 -7.12 -2.45
CA LEU A 56 3.94 -6.35 -3.42
C LEU A 56 3.34 -4.93 -3.51
N GLY A 57 4.15 -3.92 -3.17
CA GLY A 57 3.67 -2.54 -3.06
C GLY A 57 2.50 -2.41 -2.09
N LYS A 58 1.31 -2.09 -2.60
CA LYS A 58 0.06 -1.95 -1.82
C LYS A 58 -0.91 -3.11 -2.01
N HIS A 59 -0.49 -4.20 -2.66
CA HIS A 59 -1.28 -5.40 -2.86
C HIS A 59 -0.97 -6.43 -1.77
N LEU A 60 -2.02 -6.96 -1.13
CA LEU A 60 -1.94 -8.17 -0.30
C LEU A 60 -2.07 -9.39 -1.21
N ILE A 61 -1.31 -10.42 -0.92
CA ILE A 61 -1.24 -11.65 -1.70
C ILE A 61 -1.50 -12.82 -0.74
N PHE A 62 -2.69 -13.42 -0.81
CA PHE A 62 -3.04 -14.62 -0.06
C PHE A 62 -2.61 -15.82 -0.88
N LEU A 63 -1.55 -16.49 -0.44
CA LEU A 63 -0.91 -17.57 -1.18
C LEU A 63 -1.65 -18.89 -0.96
N PHE A 64 -1.92 -19.60 -2.04
CA PHE A 64 -2.39 -20.97 -2.09
C PHE A 64 -1.32 -21.87 -2.74
N ASN A 65 -1.51 -23.18 -2.75
CA ASN A 65 -0.54 -24.10 -3.39
C ASN A 65 -0.44 -23.89 -4.92
N ASP A 66 -1.54 -23.55 -5.56
CA ASP A 66 -1.69 -23.48 -7.02
C ASP A 66 -1.90 -22.06 -7.56
N GLY A 67 -2.01 -21.07 -6.70
CA GLY A 67 -2.22 -19.68 -7.07
C GLY A 67 -2.29 -18.75 -5.89
N ALA A 68 -2.85 -17.58 -6.10
CA ALA A 68 -3.03 -16.58 -5.06
C ALA A 68 -4.28 -15.72 -5.27
N MET A 69 -4.95 -15.37 -4.18
CA MET A 69 -5.93 -14.31 -4.16
C MET A 69 -5.22 -13.00 -3.85
N LEU A 70 -5.43 -12.01 -4.70
CA LEU A 70 -4.89 -10.65 -4.56
C LEU A 70 -5.96 -9.73 -3.98
N SER A 71 -5.57 -8.83 -3.08
CA SER A 71 -6.45 -7.80 -2.55
C SER A 71 -5.75 -6.45 -2.52
N HIS A 72 -6.44 -5.40 -2.97
CA HIS A 72 -5.99 -4.03 -2.87
C HIS A 72 -6.97 -3.21 -2.01
N LEU A 73 -6.51 -2.73 -0.86
CA LEU A 73 -7.34 -2.03 0.12
C LEU A 73 -7.83 -0.64 -0.35
N ARG A 74 -7.17 -0.05 -1.34
CA ARG A 74 -7.48 1.29 -1.87
C ARG A 74 -7.52 2.34 -0.76
N MET A 75 -8.64 3.07 -0.60
CA MET A 75 -8.71 4.24 0.29
C MET A 75 -9.04 3.87 1.74
N GLU A 76 -9.95 2.92 1.95
CA GLU A 76 -10.55 2.65 3.27
C GLU A 76 -10.82 1.16 3.53
N GLY A 77 -10.39 0.28 2.61
CA GLY A 77 -10.59 -1.16 2.77
C GLY A 77 -9.91 -1.70 4.02
N LYS A 78 -10.64 -2.55 4.76
CA LYS A 78 -10.20 -3.15 6.03
C LYS A 78 -10.62 -4.60 6.10
N PHE A 79 -9.79 -5.42 6.74
CA PHE A 79 -10.14 -6.77 7.12
C PHE A 79 -10.47 -6.85 8.61
N PHE A 80 -11.47 -7.67 8.95
CA PHE A 80 -11.84 -8.06 10.30
C PHE A 80 -11.79 -9.58 10.40
N TYR A 81 -11.02 -10.10 11.33
CA TYR A 81 -10.99 -11.52 11.66
C TYR A 81 -11.78 -11.74 12.94
N VAL A 82 -12.97 -12.34 12.83
CA VAL A 82 -14.00 -12.28 13.86
C VAL A 82 -14.72 -13.62 14.04
N ASN A 83 -15.45 -13.76 15.13
CA ASN A 83 -16.31 -14.90 15.36
C ASN A 83 -17.61 -14.80 14.52
N PRO A 84 -18.35 -15.91 14.33
CA PRO A 84 -19.57 -15.94 13.51
C PRO A 84 -20.71 -15.05 13.99
N ASP A 85 -20.72 -14.70 15.28
CA ASP A 85 -21.72 -13.82 15.92
C ASP A 85 -21.44 -12.33 15.70
N PHE A 86 -20.37 -12.00 14.96
CA PHE A 86 -20.03 -10.62 14.62
C PHE A 86 -21.14 -9.96 13.80
N GLU A 87 -21.54 -8.74 14.18
CA GLU A 87 -22.56 -7.98 13.50
C GLU A 87 -22.10 -7.52 12.10
N ILE A 88 -22.71 -8.07 11.06
CA ILE A 88 -22.41 -7.77 9.67
C ILE A 88 -23.11 -6.49 9.23
N ASN A 89 -22.40 -5.37 9.22
CA ASN A 89 -22.92 -4.08 8.76
C ASN A 89 -22.96 -3.97 7.22
N LYS A 90 -23.61 -2.89 6.73
CA LYS A 90 -23.82 -2.64 5.28
C LYS A 90 -22.53 -2.35 4.47
N HIS A 91 -21.40 -2.11 5.11
CA HIS A 91 -20.13 -1.81 4.47
C HIS A 91 -19.22 -3.03 4.35
N ILE A 92 -19.62 -4.18 4.89
CA ILE A 92 -18.95 -5.45 4.66
C ILE A 92 -19.42 -6.00 3.31
N HIS A 93 -18.47 -6.22 2.41
CA HIS A 93 -18.75 -6.54 1.02
C HIS A 93 -18.32 -7.94 0.60
N VAL A 94 -17.35 -8.53 1.31
CA VAL A 94 -16.93 -9.92 1.13
C VAL A 94 -16.72 -10.56 2.49
N ILE A 95 -17.23 -11.78 2.67
CA ILE A 95 -17.06 -12.59 3.87
C ILE A 95 -16.50 -13.94 3.45
N PHE A 96 -15.33 -14.28 3.97
CA PHE A 96 -14.71 -15.58 3.80
C PHE A 96 -14.98 -16.42 5.05
N HIS A 97 -15.64 -17.56 4.89
CA HIS A 97 -15.88 -18.54 5.94
C HIS A 97 -14.65 -19.44 6.06
N LEU A 98 -14.06 -19.53 7.23
CA LEU A 98 -12.80 -20.24 7.46
C LEU A 98 -13.00 -21.59 8.15
N SER A 99 -12.06 -22.50 7.94
CA SER A 99 -12.13 -23.89 8.43
C SER A 99 -12.17 -24.02 9.97
N ASN A 100 -11.78 -23.00 10.69
CA ASN A 100 -11.86 -22.92 12.16
C ASN A 100 -13.18 -22.31 12.68
N GLY A 101 -14.14 -22.08 11.80
CA GLY A 101 -15.45 -21.51 12.11
C GLY A 101 -15.49 -19.98 12.22
N LYS A 102 -14.35 -19.29 12.14
CA LYS A 102 -14.31 -17.81 12.12
C LYS A 102 -14.55 -17.25 10.73
N LEU A 103 -14.76 -15.93 10.70
CA LEU A 103 -14.97 -15.14 9.49
C LEU A 103 -13.81 -14.18 9.24
N LEU A 104 -13.40 -14.06 7.97
CA LEU A 104 -12.60 -12.95 7.51
C LEU A 104 -13.50 -12.02 6.69
N CYS A 105 -13.86 -10.87 7.27
CA CYS A 105 -14.76 -9.91 6.66
C CYS A 105 -13.97 -8.76 6.03
N TYR A 106 -14.31 -8.39 4.79
CA TYR A 106 -13.76 -7.21 4.13
C TYR A 106 -14.78 -6.08 4.11
N GLN A 107 -14.42 -4.96 4.75
CA GLN A 107 -15.22 -3.75 4.82
C GLN A 107 -14.58 -2.65 3.97
N ASP A 108 -15.41 -1.91 3.21
CA ASP A 108 -14.98 -0.71 2.49
C ASP A 108 -16.14 0.25 2.27
N VAL A 109 -16.18 1.35 3.03
CA VAL A 109 -17.25 2.37 2.93
C VAL A 109 -17.33 2.96 1.52
N ARG A 110 -16.18 3.08 0.83
CA ARG A 110 -16.08 3.71 -0.50
C ARG A 110 -16.22 2.74 -1.67
N LYS A 111 -16.18 1.43 -1.41
CA LYS A 111 -16.30 0.37 -2.43
C LYS A 111 -15.23 0.42 -3.54
N PHE A 112 -14.03 0.89 -3.23
CA PHE A 112 -12.92 1.01 -4.18
C PHE A 112 -11.95 -0.18 -4.15
N GLY A 113 -12.00 -0.96 -3.08
CA GLY A 113 -11.19 -2.17 -2.94
C GLY A 113 -11.38 -3.14 -4.10
N ARG A 114 -10.40 -4.00 -4.33
CA ARG A 114 -10.44 -4.96 -5.43
C ARG A 114 -9.88 -6.30 -4.98
N PHE A 115 -10.46 -7.36 -5.55
CA PHE A 115 -10.00 -8.74 -5.42
C PHE A 115 -9.90 -9.38 -6.79
N CYS A 116 -8.91 -10.23 -6.97
CA CYS A 116 -8.81 -11.13 -8.12
C CYS A 116 -8.02 -12.38 -7.72
N TYR A 117 -8.12 -13.44 -8.53
CA TYR A 117 -7.30 -14.65 -8.42
C TYR A 117 -6.31 -14.74 -9.57
N ARG A 118 -5.12 -15.26 -9.30
CA ARG A 118 -4.11 -15.58 -10.33
C ARG A 118 -3.46 -16.92 -10.03
N GLU A 119 -3.28 -17.74 -11.06
CA GLU A 119 -2.47 -18.96 -10.97
C GLU A 119 -1.00 -18.60 -10.72
N ASN A 120 -0.22 -19.50 -10.13
CA ASN A 120 1.20 -19.26 -9.82
C ASN A 120 2.01 -18.77 -11.03
N LYS A 121 1.78 -19.33 -12.23
CA LYS A 121 2.46 -18.91 -13.47
C LYS A 121 2.11 -17.50 -13.93
N GLU A 122 0.95 -16.98 -13.51
CA GLU A 122 0.39 -15.69 -13.93
C GLU A 122 0.60 -14.58 -12.89
N LEU A 123 0.89 -14.98 -11.64
CA LEU A 123 0.89 -14.08 -10.49
C LEU A 123 1.69 -12.79 -10.69
N TYR A 124 2.89 -12.89 -11.26
CA TYR A 124 3.76 -11.74 -11.49
C TYR A 124 3.88 -11.33 -12.97
N THR A 125 3.24 -12.06 -13.87
CA THR A 125 3.31 -11.85 -15.33
C THR A 125 2.06 -11.23 -15.92
N THR A 126 0.99 -11.15 -15.12
CA THR A 126 -0.29 -10.53 -15.51
C THR A 126 -0.70 -9.41 -14.54
N PRO A 127 -1.65 -8.51 -14.95
CA PRO A 127 -2.21 -7.54 -14.02
C PRO A 127 -2.89 -8.22 -12.81
N PRO A 128 -2.81 -7.58 -11.61
CA PRO A 128 -2.29 -6.23 -11.38
C PRO A 128 -0.78 -6.18 -11.11
N LEU A 129 -0.09 -7.29 -10.80
CA LEU A 129 1.26 -7.24 -10.24
C LEU A 129 2.36 -6.99 -11.28
N VAL A 130 2.17 -7.37 -12.56
CA VAL A 130 3.17 -7.14 -13.63
C VAL A 130 3.54 -5.66 -13.79
N ASN A 131 2.63 -4.75 -13.47
CA ASN A 131 2.84 -3.31 -13.61
C ASN A 131 3.36 -2.63 -12.32
N VAL A 132 3.61 -3.40 -11.26
CA VAL A 132 4.11 -2.85 -9.99
C VAL A 132 5.61 -2.67 -10.09
N GLY A 133 6.07 -1.45 -9.79
CA GLY A 133 7.48 -1.08 -9.80
C GLY A 133 8.28 -1.68 -8.66
N VAL A 134 9.47 -1.15 -8.43
CA VAL A 134 10.37 -1.69 -7.41
C VAL A 134 9.79 -1.53 -6.00
N ASP A 135 9.75 -2.61 -5.25
CA ASP A 135 9.41 -2.62 -3.82
C ASP A 135 10.71 -2.59 -3.01
N LEU A 136 11.03 -1.42 -2.47
CA LEU A 136 12.29 -1.16 -1.77
C LEU A 136 12.41 -1.88 -0.41
N THR A 137 11.33 -2.48 0.09
CA THR A 137 11.40 -3.32 1.30
C THR A 137 11.75 -4.77 1.00
N LYS A 138 11.72 -5.15 -0.28
CA LYS A 138 12.05 -6.51 -0.76
C LYS A 138 13.33 -6.54 -1.61
N ASN A 139 13.63 -5.44 -2.30
CA ASN A 139 14.80 -5.32 -3.17
C ASN A 139 15.75 -4.27 -2.61
N ASN A 140 16.81 -4.73 -1.93
CA ASN A 140 17.79 -3.88 -1.27
C ASN A 140 18.82 -3.28 -2.23
N ASN A 141 18.80 -3.62 -3.51
CA ASN A 141 19.74 -3.10 -4.51
C ASN A 141 19.05 -2.84 -5.86
N PRO A 142 18.12 -1.86 -5.92
CA PRO A 142 17.45 -1.53 -7.17
C PRO A 142 18.42 -0.91 -8.18
N ASN A 143 18.17 -1.15 -9.47
CA ASN A 143 18.95 -0.53 -10.54
C ASN A 143 18.65 0.97 -10.62
N ILE A 144 19.53 1.78 -10.04
CA ILE A 144 19.39 3.25 -9.99
C ILE A 144 19.36 3.86 -11.39
N ASN A 145 20.16 3.34 -12.35
CA ASN A 145 20.18 3.86 -13.71
C ASN A 145 18.83 3.62 -14.43
N GLU A 146 18.19 2.49 -14.20
CA GLU A 146 16.85 2.20 -14.74
C GLU A 146 15.79 3.11 -14.11
N LEU A 147 15.81 3.26 -12.79
CA LEU A 147 14.90 4.18 -12.09
C LEU A 147 15.10 5.63 -12.55
N TYR A 148 16.34 6.07 -12.69
CA TYR A 148 16.68 7.39 -13.20
C TYR A 148 16.07 7.62 -14.60
N LYS A 149 16.23 6.68 -15.53
CA LYS A 149 15.64 6.76 -16.87
C LYS A 149 14.11 6.83 -16.80
N LYS A 150 13.46 5.98 -15.99
CA LYS A 150 11.99 5.99 -15.83
C LYS A 150 11.48 7.32 -15.27
N ILE A 151 12.17 7.89 -14.30
CA ILE A 151 11.81 9.16 -13.65
C ILE A 151 12.02 10.33 -14.61
N THR A 152 13.20 10.45 -15.19
CA THR A 152 13.59 11.60 -16.02
C THR A 152 12.94 11.63 -17.40
N ASN A 153 12.34 10.54 -17.84
CA ASN A 153 11.50 10.51 -19.03
C ASN A 153 10.17 11.28 -18.88
N LYS A 154 9.85 11.71 -17.66
CA LYS A 154 8.62 12.48 -17.37
C LYS A 154 8.97 13.95 -17.10
N ARG A 155 8.11 14.89 -17.60
CA ARG A 155 8.27 16.35 -17.41
C ARG A 155 7.32 16.93 -16.37
N ILE A 156 6.59 16.08 -15.65
CA ILE A 156 5.66 16.47 -14.58
C ILE A 156 6.41 16.61 -13.25
N PRO A 157 5.81 17.22 -12.21
CA PRO A 157 6.41 17.33 -10.89
C PRO A 157 6.91 16.01 -10.34
N ILE A 158 8.09 15.98 -9.72
CA ILE A 158 8.72 14.77 -9.18
C ILE A 158 7.80 14.03 -8.19
N LYS A 159 7.05 14.75 -7.37
CA LYS A 159 6.05 14.14 -6.49
C LYS A 159 5.04 13.32 -7.27
N THR A 160 4.51 13.87 -8.37
CA THR A 160 3.51 13.18 -9.21
C THR A 160 4.09 11.91 -9.84
N THR A 161 5.35 11.99 -10.26
CA THR A 161 6.08 10.84 -10.81
C THR A 161 6.27 9.74 -9.78
N LEU A 162 6.67 10.08 -8.55
CA LEU A 162 6.89 9.10 -7.47
C LEU A 162 5.59 8.47 -6.93
N LEU A 163 4.44 9.08 -7.17
CA LEU A 163 3.13 8.50 -6.86
C LEU A 163 2.70 7.41 -7.85
N ASP A 164 3.39 7.30 -8.99
CA ASP A 164 3.17 6.23 -9.97
C ASP A 164 3.76 4.91 -9.45
N GLN A 165 2.86 3.97 -9.14
CA GLN A 165 3.22 2.69 -8.55
C GLN A 165 4.06 1.80 -9.46
N SER A 166 4.21 2.13 -10.74
CA SER A 166 5.09 1.42 -11.69
C SER A 166 6.56 1.81 -11.57
N ILE A 167 6.88 2.85 -10.80
CA ILE A 167 8.26 3.33 -10.58
C ILE A 167 8.78 2.82 -9.24
N ILE A 168 8.26 3.36 -8.13
CA ILE A 168 8.53 2.88 -6.77
C ILE A 168 7.21 2.47 -6.15
N ALA A 169 7.08 1.19 -5.88
CA ALA A 169 5.88 0.63 -5.31
C ALA A 169 5.71 1.06 -3.85
N GLY A 170 4.46 1.35 -3.47
CA GLY A 170 4.12 1.60 -2.08
C GLY A 170 4.11 3.05 -1.64
N LEU A 171 4.80 3.97 -2.34
CA LEU A 171 4.71 5.40 -2.05
C LEU A 171 3.29 5.91 -2.27
N GLY A 172 2.78 6.64 -1.30
CA GLY A 172 1.54 7.39 -1.41
C GLY A 172 1.76 8.83 -0.95
N ASN A 173 0.68 9.54 -0.63
CA ASN A 173 0.75 10.97 -0.38
C ASN A 173 1.50 11.34 0.90
N ILE A 174 1.50 10.45 1.89
CA ILE A 174 2.18 10.67 3.17
C ILE A 174 3.68 10.50 2.96
N TYR A 175 4.06 9.30 2.56
CA TYR A 175 5.48 8.94 2.50
C TYR A 175 6.23 9.65 1.38
N VAL A 176 5.59 10.04 0.28
CA VAL A 176 6.27 10.82 -0.76
C VAL A 176 6.66 12.23 -0.29
N ASP A 177 5.84 12.88 0.57
CA ASP A 177 6.20 14.17 1.16
C ASP A 177 7.43 14.02 2.06
N GLU A 178 7.45 12.99 2.91
CA GLU A 178 8.54 12.70 3.82
C GLU A 178 9.84 12.33 3.08
N VAL A 179 9.74 11.49 2.04
CA VAL A 179 10.89 11.10 1.21
C VAL A 179 11.51 12.30 0.49
N LEU A 180 10.70 13.17 -0.12
CA LEU A 180 11.20 14.35 -0.80
C LEU A 180 11.79 15.37 0.18
N TYR A 181 11.25 15.46 1.39
CA TYR A 181 11.83 16.29 2.45
C TYR A 181 13.21 15.77 2.88
N GLU A 182 13.35 14.49 3.19
CA GLU A 182 14.62 13.87 3.56
C GLU A 182 15.66 13.92 2.42
N SER A 183 15.18 13.93 1.17
CA SER A 183 16.05 14.03 0.00
C SER A 183 16.38 15.48 -0.40
N HIS A 184 15.86 16.47 0.32
CA HIS A 184 16.02 17.91 0.05
C HIS A 184 15.54 18.33 -1.36
N ILE A 185 14.54 17.64 -1.91
CA ILE A 185 14.03 17.87 -3.26
C ILE A 185 12.68 18.57 -3.17
N ASN A 186 12.54 19.69 -3.91
CA ASN A 186 11.26 20.38 -4.04
C ASN A 186 10.25 19.49 -4.77
N PRO A 187 9.07 19.20 -4.19
CA PRO A 187 8.09 18.30 -4.78
C PRO A 187 7.54 18.77 -6.13
N ASN A 188 7.66 20.08 -6.43
CA ASN A 188 7.23 20.67 -7.70
C ASN A 188 8.34 20.70 -8.77
N ARG A 189 9.58 20.34 -8.44
CA ARG A 189 10.65 20.22 -9.43
C ARG A 189 10.23 19.25 -10.54
N ALA A 190 10.48 19.63 -11.81
CA ALA A 190 10.20 18.75 -12.93
C ALA A 190 11.08 17.48 -12.88
N SER A 191 10.49 16.31 -13.11
CA SER A 191 11.17 15.01 -12.95
C SER A 191 12.39 14.87 -13.87
N ASN A 192 12.37 15.48 -15.04
CA ASN A 192 13.51 15.47 -15.97
C ASN A 192 14.68 16.35 -15.54
N LEU A 193 14.55 17.13 -14.47
CA LEU A 193 15.59 17.99 -13.88
C LEU A 193 16.24 17.38 -12.63
N VAL A 194 15.80 16.19 -12.19
CA VAL A 194 16.47 15.51 -11.07
C VAL A 194 17.74 14.84 -11.57
N SER A 195 18.77 14.84 -10.73
CA SER A 195 20.04 14.17 -11.01
C SER A 195 19.97 12.68 -10.62
N ILE A 196 20.94 11.90 -11.07
CA ILE A 196 21.09 10.51 -10.63
C ILE A 196 21.36 10.40 -9.12
N GLY A 197 22.08 11.40 -8.55
CA GLY A 197 22.31 11.53 -7.11
C GLY A 197 20.99 11.77 -6.34
N ASP A 198 20.11 12.60 -6.90
CA ASP A 198 18.76 12.82 -6.32
C ASP A 198 17.96 11.52 -6.30
N VAL A 199 18.00 10.73 -7.38
CA VAL A 199 17.30 9.42 -7.45
C VAL A 199 17.89 8.44 -6.43
N SER A 200 19.20 8.39 -6.27
CA SER A 200 19.87 7.57 -5.24
C SER A 200 19.40 7.96 -3.83
N ASN A 201 19.29 9.25 -3.54
CA ASN A 201 18.81 9.76 -2.26
C ASN A 201 17.30 9.44 -2.04
N ILE A 202 16.49 9.56 -3.08
CA ILE A 202 15.06 9.15 -3.03
C ILE A 202 14.95 7.67 -2.66
N VAL A 203 15.69 6.79 -3.30
CA VAL A 203 15.69 5.35 -3.03
C VAL A 203 16.12 5.06 -1.58
N LEU A 204 17.27 5.60 -1.16
CA LEU A 204 17.81 5.41 0.19
C LEU A 204 16.84 5.90 1.27
N ASN A 205 16.25 7.09 1.09
CA ASN A 205 15.33 7.66 2.06
C ASN A 205 13.96 6.96 2.03
N SER A 206 13.50 6.47 0.88
CA SER A 206 12.29 5.64 0.80
C SER A 206 12.45 4.35 1.59
N GLU A 207 13.57 3.66 1.44
CA GLU A 207 13.88 2.43 2.18
C GLU A 207 13.92 2.69 3.70
N LYS A 208 14.64 3.71 4.14
CA LYS A 208 14.74 4.11 5.56
C LYS A 208 13.37 4.44 6.15
N ILE A 209 12.58 5.25 5.45
CA ILE A 209 11.28 5.70 5.90
C ILE A 209 10.30 4.50 5.96
N PHE A 210 10.26 3.65 4.95
CA PHE A 210 9.40 2.47 4.94
C PHE A 210 9.75 1.51 6.08
N ASN A 211 11.03 1.18 6.26
CA ASN A 211 11.45 0.28 7.33
C ASN A 211 11.10 0.83 8.72
N ASN A 212 11.35 2.13 8.96
CA ASN A 212 10.95 2.77 10.22
C ASN A 212 9.43 2.82 10.40
N ALA A 213 8.68 3.13 9.33
CA ALA A 213 7.22 3.14 9.39
C ALA A 213 6.64 1.75 9.66
N ILE A 214 7.20 0.68 9.07
CA ILE A 214 6.79 -0.70 9.33
C ILE A 214 7.05 -1.09 10.80
N LEU A 215 8.22 -0.74 11.35
CA LEU A 215 8.54 -0.96 12.76
C LEU A 215 7.52 -0.27 13.69
N ASN A 216 7.04 0.91 13.30
CA ASN A 216 6.02 1.67 14.01
C ASN A 216 4.58 1.36 13.58
N LYS A 217 4.34 0.25 12.85
CA LYS A 217 3.03 -0.23 12.40
C LYS A 217 2.26 0.75 11.50
N GLY A 218 2.98 1.62 10.78
CA GLY A 218 2.41 2.64 9.89
C GLY A 218 1.81 3.83 10.63
N THR A 219 1.10 4.67 9.88
CA THR A 219 0.39 5.85 10.41
C THR A 219 -1.05 5.52 10.73
N THR A 220 -1.54 5.97 11.91
CA THR A 220 -2.97 6.01 12.21
C THR A 220 -3.49 7.41 11.90
N ILE A 221 -3.87 7.66 10.64
CA ILE A 221 -4.59 8.88 10.27
C ILE A 221 -6.09 8.60 10.34
N ARG A 222 -6.90 9.59 10.71
CA ARG A 222 -8.36 9.50 11.01
C ARG A 222 -9.20 8.64 10.05
N SER A 223 -8.74 8.39 8.82
CA SER A 223 -9.43 7.58 7.83
C SER A 223 -9.08 6.08 7.87
N TYR A 224 -8.07 5.66 8.62
CA TYR A 224 -7.65 4.26 8.70
C TYR A 224 -7.28 3.88 10.14
N THR A 225 -8.22 3.31 10.86
CA THR A 225 -7.96 2.53 12.07
C THR A 225 -7.83 1.07 11.66
N SER A 226 -6.77 0.41 12.08
CA SER A 226 -6.61 -1.03 11.85
C SER A 226 -7.75 -1.78 12.55
N SER A 227 -8.55 -2.51 11.76
CA SER A 227 -9.63 -3.36 12.24
C SER A 227 -9.14 -4.60 12.99
N LEU A 228 -7.84 -4.88 12.93
CA LEU A 228 -7.17 -6.00 13.59
C LEU A 228 -6.56 -5.59 14.95
N GLY A 229 -7.01 -4.48 15.53
CA GLY A 229 -6.53 -3.99 16.84
C GLY A 229 -5.13 -3.38 16.82
N VAL A 230 -4.51 -3.23 15.65
CA VAL A 230 -3.16 -2.67 15.52
C VAL A 230 -3.24 -1.16 15.32
N ILE A 231 -2.71 -0.41 16.28
CA ILE A 231 -2.63 1.06 16.21
C ILE A 231 -1.23 1.43 15.72
N GLY A 232 -1.15 2.13 14.59
CA GLY A 232 0.10 2.68 14.09
C GLY A 232 0.54 3.90 14.90
N ASN A 233 1.86 4.12 14.99
CA ASN A 233 2.46 5.22 15.75
C ASN A 233 3.34 6.14 14.88
N TYR A 234 3.49 5.84 13.59
CA TYR A 234 4.42 6.57 12.73
C TYR A 234 4.03 8.03 12.48
N GLN A 235 2.76 8.43 12.69
CA GLN A 235 2.32 9.84 12.62
C GLN A 235 3.12 10.78 13.53
N ASN A 236 3.72 10.26 14.59
CA ASN A 236 4.56 11.02 15.52
C ASN A 236 5.96 11.31 14.96
N PHE A 237 6.40 10.56 13.96
CA PHE A 237 7.69 10.68 13.29
C PHE A 237 7.64 11.49 12.00
N LEU A 238 6.44 11.87 11.52
CA LEU A 238 6.29 12.70 10.33
C LEU A 238 6.92 14.08 10.55
N LYS A 239 7.70 14.52 9.57
CA LYS A 239 8.45 15.78 9.59
C LYS A 239 7.73 16.92 8.88
N VAL A 240 7.07 16.64 7.76
CA VAL A 240 6.38 17.66 6.96
C VAL A 240 4.92 17.35 6.68
N HIS A 241 4.55 16.09 6.46
CA HIS A 241 3.17 15.77 6.10
C HIS A 241 2.21 16.13 7.23
N THR A 242 1.25 17.03 6.96
CA THR A 242 0.29 17.62 7.92
C THR A 242 0.90 18.50 9.04
N LYS A 243 2.18 18.79 8.99
CA LYS A 243 2.84 19.71 9.92
C LYS A 243 2.73 21.15 9.42
N THR A 244 2.98 22.11 10.32
CA THR A 244 2.91 23.56 10.05
C THR A 244 4.29 24.21 10.01
N GLU A 245 5.26 23.62 10.70
CA GLU A 245 6.60 24.18 10.87
C GLU A 245 7.67 23.15 10.44
N CYS A 246 8.70 23.62 9.76
CA CYS A 246 9.85 22.81 9.39
C CYS A 246 10.69 22.46 10.62
N PRO A 247 10.97 21.17 10.90
CA PRO A 247 11.73 20.79 12.08
C PRO A 247 13.20 21.26 12.02
N CYS A 248 13.74 21.48 10.81
CA CYS A 248 15.12 21.92 10.59
C CYS A 248 15.28 23.44 10.72
N CYS A 249 14.63 24.22 9.84
CA CYS A 249 14.85 25.67 9.74
C CYS A 249 13.77 26.52 10.42
N LYS A 250 12.78 25.92 11.05
CA LYS A 250 11.67 26.56 11.78
C LYS A 250 10.77 27.45 10.93
N SER A 251 10.93 27.49 9.61
CA SER A 251 10.02 28.22 8.74
C SER A 251 8.68 27.49 8.60
N THR A 252 7.64 28.27 8.32
CA THR A 252 6.31 27.72 7.99
C THR A 252 6.40 26.83 6.75
N LEU A 253 5.80 25.64 6.81
CA LEU A 253 5.72 24.72 5.69
C LEU A 253 4.70 25.21 4.66
N ILE A 254 5.06 25.08 3.40
CA ILE A 254 4.15 25.33 2.27
C ILE A 254 3.13 24.20 2.20
N ARG A 255 1.86 24.58 2.00
CA ARG A 255 0.75 23.65 1.76
C ARG A 255 0.08 23.99 0.44
N VAL A 256 0.27 23.17 -0.58
CA VAL A 256 -0.23 23.40 -1.95
C VAL A 256 -0.69 22.11 -2.60
N LYS A 257 -1.55 22.17 -3.62
CA LYS A 257 -1.91 21.01 -4.43
C LYS A 257 -0.91 20.81 -5.58
N ILE A 258 -0.27 19.64 -5.66
CA ILE A 258 0.58 19.22 -6.76
C ILE A 258 0.00 17.92 -7.33
N GLY A 259 -0.28 17.88 -8.63
CA GLY A 259 -0.91 16.72 -9.27
C GLY A 259 -2.24 16.30 -8.63
N GLY A 260 -3.04 17.28 -8.17
CA GLY A 260 -4.32 17.04 -7.49
C GLY A 260 -4.21 16.56 -6.04
N ARG A 261 -3.00 16.40 -5.49
CA ARG A 261 -2.74 15.92 -4.12
C ARG A 261 -2.22 17.03 -3.23
N MET A 262 -2.78 17.15 -2.01
CA MET A 262 -2.26 18.08 -1.02
C MET A 262 -0.82 17.70 -0.65
N THR A 263 0.08 18.66 -0.71
CA THR A 263 1.53 18.51 -0.57
C THR A 263 2.02 19.44 0.53
N TYR A 264 2.93 18.94 1.36
CA TYR A 264 3.56 19.69 2.43
C TYR A 264 5.08 19.65 2.23
N PHE A 265 5.74 20.83 2.22
CA PHE A 265 7.19 20.90 2.03
C PHE A 265 7.77 22.20 2.59
N CYS A 266 9.09 22.21 2.78
CA CYS A 266 9.84 23.40 3.19
C CYS A 266 10.55 24.02 1.99
N GLU A 267 10.18 25.22 1.60
CA GLU A 267 10.80 25.91 0.46
C GLU A 267 12.29 26.25 0.70
N LYS A 268 12.72 26.43 1.96
CA LYS A 268 14.12 26.70 2.29
C LYS A 268 15.01 25.43 2.26
N CYS A 269 14.47 24.30 2.72
CA CYS A 269 15.23 23.07 2.85
C CYS A 269 15.15 22.16 1.60
N GLN A 270 14.16 22.35 0.74
CA GLN A 270 13.94 21.55 -0.47
C GLN A 270 14.09 22.43 -1.72
N ARG A 271 15.04 22.09 -2.56
CA ARG A 271 15.42 22.86 -3.77
C ARG A 271 15.07 22.14 -5.07
#